data_67784e364972833a254bf758779383c5
#
_entry.id   67784e364972833a254bf758779383c5
#
_cell.length_a   1.000
_cell.length_b   1.000
_cell.length_c   1.000
_cell.angle_alpha   90.00
_cell.angle_beta   90.00
_cell.angle_gamma   90.00
#
_symmetry.space_group_name_H-M   'P 1'
#
loop_
_entity.id
_entity.type
_entity.pdbx_description
1 polymer ?
#
loop_
_entity_poly.entity_id
_entity_poly.type
_entity_poly.pdbx_seq_one_letter_code
_entity_poly.pdbx_strand_id
1 'polypeptide(L)'
;MAGTLWKMNKEKRTKIFQRLRKANPNPTTELNCRNTFELLIAVILSAQATDVSVNKATDKLYRVADTPEAILRLGAQRLKHYIKTIGLFNNKAENIVKTCAILVEKYNSKVPDTREALVSFPGVGRKTANVILNTAFRQTAMAVDTHIFRISNRTGLAPGKNVLEVEENLLELVPREFLLDAHHWLILHGRYICIARKPRCGECIIEDLCEYDSKTTTN
;
A
#
# COMPACT_ATOMS: atom_id res chain seq x y z
N MET A 1 -18.08 5.25 27.75
CA MET A 1 -17.41 4.75 26.53
C MET A 1 -17.64 3.25 26.47
N ALA A 2 -18.53 2.79 25.61
CA ALA A 2 -18.80 1.36 25.47
C ALA A 2 -17.60 0.73 24.73
N GLY A 3 -16.84 -0.10 25.43
CA GLY A 3 -15.75 -0.85 24.82
C GLY A 3 -16.28 -1.72 23.69
N THR A 4 -15.80 -1.50 22.49
CA THR A 4 -16.08 -2.35 21.35
C THR A 4 -15.52 -3.73 21.70
N LEU A 5 -16.41 -4.69 22.00
CA LEU A 5 -16.04 -6.09 22.24
C LEU A 5 -15.59 -6.68 20.89
N TRP A 6 -14.28 -6.68 20.66
CA TRP A 6 -13.66 -7.35 19.52
C TRP A 6 -13.93 -8.86 19.62
N LYS A 7 -14.62 -9.45 18.64
CA LYS A 7 -14.86 -10.90 18.61
C LYS A 7 -13.56 -11.69 18.63
N MET A 8 -12.58 -11.26 17.82
CA MET A 8 -11.27 -11.90 17.73
C MET A 8 -10.37 -11.49 18.91
N ASN A 9 -9.84 -12.47 19.64
CA ASN A 9 -8.91 -12.24 20.73
C ASN A 9 -7.45 -12.06 20.26
N LYS A 10 -6.57 -11.63 21.17
CA LYS A 10 -5.15 -11.38 20.89
C LYS A 10 -4.41 -12.63 20.42
N GLU A 11 -4.72 -13.80 20.99
CA GLU A 11 -4.05 -15.06 20.65
C GLU A 11 -4.34 -15.46 19.19
N LYS A 12 -5.59 -15.38 18.75
CA LYS A 12 -5.97 -15.63 17.34
C LYS A 12 -5.22 -14.67 16.39
N ARG A 13 -5.18 -13.37 16.71
CA ARG A 13 -4.42 -12.38 15.92
C ARG A 13 -2.95 -12.77 15.80
N THR A 14 -2.32 -13.11 16.91
CA THR A 14 -0.92 -13.56 16.93
C THR A 14 -0.72 -14.77 16.00
N LYS A 15 -1.57 -15.79 16.09
CA LYS A 15 -1.52 -16.99 15.23
C LYS A 15 -1.69 -16.65 13.74
N ILE A 16 -2.59 -15.72 13.41
CA ILE A 16 -2.77 -15.24 12.03
C ILE A 16 -1.45 -14.69 11.48
N PHE A 17 -0.83 -13.76 12.18
CA PHE A 17 0.41 -13.13 11.71
C PHE A 17 1.60 -14.10 11.73
N GLN A 18 1.67 -15.03 12.66
CA GLN A 18 2.68 -16.10 12.65
C GLN A 18 2.58 -16.96 11.37
N ARG A 19 1.36 -17.32 10.95
CA ARG A 19 1.13 -18.09 9.72
C ARG A 19 1.46 -17.26 8.48
N LEU A 20 1.06 -15.98 8.43
CA LEU A 20 1.39 -15.09 7.33
C LEU A 20 2.92 -14.92 7.21
N ARG A 21 3.63 -14.70 8.33
CA ARG A 21 5.10 -14.62 8.37
C ARG A 21 5.76 -15.92 7.92
N LYS A 22 5.24 -17.07 8.36
CA LYS A 22 5.79 -18.38 7.93
C LYS A 22 5.64 -18.61 6.44
N ALA A 23 4.50 -18.19 5.86
CA ALA A 23 4.22 -18.34 4.42
C ALA A 23 5.00 -17.35 3.55
N ASN A 24 5.26 -16.15 4.06
CA ASN A 24 6.05 -15.11 3.37
C ASN A 24 6.90 -14.35 4.40
N PRO A 25 8.14 -14.78 4.66
CA PRO A 25 9.00 -14.17 5.68
C PRO A 25 9.45 -12.75 5.36
N ASN A 26 9.51 -12.38 4.08
CA ASN A 26 10.00 -11.09 3.59
C ASN A 26 8.97 -10.45 2.66
N PRO A 27 7.81 -10.00 3.19
CA PRO A 27 6.77 -9.40 2.36
C PRO A 27 7.20 -8.00 1.89
N THR A 28 6.92 -7.70 0.63
CA THR A 28 7.26 -6.40 0.04
C THR A 28 6.22 -5.96 -0.97
N THR A 29 6.39 -4.75 -1.50
CA THR A 29 5.57 -4.23 -2.60
C THR A 29 5.81 -5.00 -3.90
N GLU A 30 4.80 -5.04 -4.76
CA GLU A 30 4.91 -5.57 -6.14
C GLU A 30 5.36 -4.50 -7.15
N LEU A 31 5.58 -3.26 -6.68
CA LEU A 31 6.14 -2.17 -7.50
C LEU A 31 7.66 -2.34 -7.63
N ASN A 32 8.15 -2.27 -8.87
CA ASN A 32 9.57 -2.33 -9.17
C ASN A 32 10.21 -0.95 -8.96
N CYS A 33 10.97 -0.80 -7.88
CA CYS A 33 11.68 0.44 -7.55
C CYS A 33 13.03 0.13 -6.91
N ARG A 34 14.06 0.92 -7.25
CA ARG A 34 15.44 0.76 -6.77
C ARG A 34 15.76 1.67 -5.59
N ASN A 35 14.96 2.72 -5.40
CA ASN A 35 15.15 3.72 -4.35
C ASN A 35 13.82 4.37 -3.94
N THR A 36 13.87 5.22 -2.91
CA THR A 36 12.69 5.89 -2.35
C THR A 36 12.01 6.85 -3.34
N PHE A 37 12.78 7.52 -4.19
CA PHE A 37 12.20 8.41 -5.20
C PHE A 37 11.39 7.63 -6.26
N GLU A 38 11.96 6.55 -6.78
CA GLU A 38 11.23 5.68 -7.70
C GLU A 38 9.96 5.10 -7.07
N LEU A 39 10.03 4.71 -5.79
CA LEU A 39 8.84 4.26 -5.06
C LEU A 39 7.78 5.38 -4.99
N LEU A 40 8.16 6.61 -4.64
CA LEU A 40 7.23 7.75 -4.59
C LEU A 40 6.51 7.94 -5.93
N ILE A 41 7.26 7.96 -7.03
CA ILE A 41 6.69 8.11 -8.38
C ILE A 41 5.77 6.93 -8.73
N ALA A 42 6.21 5.70 -8.47
CA ALA A 42 5.41 4.50 -8.74
C ALA A 42 4.10 4.49 -7.94
N VAL A 43 4.13 4.89 -6.65
CA VAL A 43 2.92 4.94 -5.81
C VAL A 43 1.97 6.06 -6.25
N ILE A 44 2.46 7.23 -6.69
CA ILE A 44 1.61 8.27 -7.31
C ILE A 44 0.93 7.72 -8.58
N LEU A 45 1.67 6.97 -9.39
CA LEU A 45 1.13 6.35 -10.60
C LEU A 45 0.14 5.22 -10.31
N SER A 46 0.26 4.51 -9.19
CA SER A 46 -0.60 3.36 -8.84
C SER A 46 -2.03 3.72 -8.47
N ALA A 47 -2.34 4.99 -8.23
CA ALA A 47 -3.72 5.43 -7.98
C ALA A 47 -4.62 5.06 -9.17
N GLN A 48 -5.60 4.16 -8.96
CA GLN A 48 -6.50 3.62 -10.00
C GLN A 48 -5.76 2.94 -11.17
N ALA A 49 -4.61 2.30 -10.90
CA ALA A 49 -3.86 1.53 -11.88
C ALA A 49 -3.34 0.23 -11.24
N THR A 50 -3.08 -0.78 -12.05
CA THR A 50 -2.48 -2.04 -11.57
C THR A 50 -0.97 -1.91 -11.47
N ASP A 51 -0.35 -2.60 -10.49
CA ASP A 51 1.10 -2.58 -10.32
C ASP A 51 1.82 -3.06 -11.60
N VAL A 52 1.26 -4.03 -12.32
CA VAL A 52 1.78 -4.48 -13.63
C VAL A 52 1.84 -3.35 -14.65
N SER A 53 0.79 -2.53 -14.76
CA SER A 53 0.77 -1.41 -15.70
C SER A 53 1.74 -0.30 -15.28
N VAL A 54 1.84 -0.05 -13.97
CA VAL A 54 2.80 0.91 -13.42
C VAL A 54 4.22 0.46 -13.70
N ASN A 55 4.57 -0.80 -13.39
CA ASN A 55 5.91 -1.34 -13.63
C ASN A 55 6.33 -1.25 -15.10
N LYS A 56 5.42 -1.54 -16.05
CA LYS A 56 5.69 -1.39 -17.49
C LYS A 56 5.99 0.05 -17.91
N ALA A 57 5.32 1.02 -17.29
CA ALA A 57 5.53 2.44 -17.59
C ALA A 57 6.82 2.96 -16.93
N THR A 58 7.05 2.62 -15.66
CA THR A 58 8.19 3.08 -14.89
C THR A 58 9.51 2.46 -15.35
N ASP A 59 9.51 1.19 -15.82
CA ASP A 59 10.71 0.57 -16.40
C ASP A 59 11.29 1.40 -17.57
N LYS A 60 10.43 1.94 -18.42
CA LYS A 60 10.85 2.82 -19.51
C LYS A 60 11.24 4.21 -19.03
N LEU A 61 10.48 4.76 -18.07
CA LEU A 61 10.70 6.09 -17.53
C LEU A 61 12.03 6.19 -16.78
N TYR A 62 12.32 5.23 -15.88
CA TYR A 62 13.51 5.29 -15.02
C TYR A 62 14.83 5.05 -15.77
N ARG A 63 14.79 4.57 -17.02
CA ARG A 63 15.99 4.54 -17.89
C ARG A 63 16.42 5.92 -18.37
N VAL A 64 15.51 6.90 -18.35
CA VAL A 64 15.77 8.27 -18.86
C VAL A 64 15.63 9.35 -17.79
N ALA A 65 14.86 9.09 -16.75
CA ALA A 65 14.56 10.05 -15.69
C ALA A 65 14.28 9.31 -14.37
N ASP A 66 15.33 9.06 -13.59
CA ASP A 66 15.31 8.33 -12.31
C ASP A 66 15.62 9.22 -11.10
N THR A 67 15.70 10.55 -11.30
CA THR A 67 15.88 11.57 -10.26
C THR A 67 14.88 12.71 -10.42
N PRO A 68 14.60 13.48 -9.35
CA PRO A 68 13.74 14.67 -9.43
C PRO A 68 14.17 15.64 -10.52
N GLU A 69 15.46 15.93 -10.62
CA GLU A 69 16.01 16.85 -11.63
C GLU A 69 15.85 16.31 -13.06
N ALA A 70 16.01 15.00 -13.24
CA ALA A 70 15.82 14.37 -14.54
C ALA A 70 14.35 14.44 -15.00
N ILE A 71 13.40 14.26 -14.08
CA ILE A 71 11.96 14.46 -14.35
C ILE A 71 11.67 15.93 -14.69
N LEU A 72 12.27 16.89 -13.99
CA LEU A 72 12.09 18.31 -14.30
C LEU A 72 12.62 18.65 -15.69
N ARG A 73 13.83 18.17 -16.06
CA ARG A 73 14.38 18.35 -17.41
C ARG A 73 13.53 17.67 -18.49
N LEU A 74 12.93 16.51 -18.18
CA LEU A 74 12.02 15.80 -19.10
C LEU A 74 10.75 16.63 -19.38
N GLY A 75 10.22 17.23 -18.32
CA GLY A 75 8.99 18.03 -18.36
C GLY A 75 7.72 17.22 -18.53
N ALA A 76 6.56 17.84 -18.21
CA ALA A 76 5.29 17.15 -18.17
C ALA A 76 4.88 16.54 -19.52
N GLN A 77 5.13 17.24 -20.63
CA GLN A 77 4.72 16.76 -21.96
C GLN A 77 5.43 15.47 -22.36
N ARG A 78 6.75 15.38 -22.14
CA ARG A 78 7.50 14.14 -22.44
C ARG A 78 7.18 13.04 -21.43
N LEU A 79 6.99 13.38 -20.15
CA LEU A 79 6.57 12.41 -19.12
C LEU A 79 5.25 11.72 -19.50
N LYS A 80 4.26 12.45 -20.02
CA LYS A 80 2.98 11.89 -20.49
C LYS A 80 3.17 10.75 -21.50
N HIS A 81 4.19 10.80 -22.35
CA HIS A 81 4.45 9.72 -23.33
C HIS A 81 4.83 8.39 -22.65
N TYR A 82 5.58 8.44 -21.56
CA TYR A 82 5.98 7.24 -20.82
C TYR A 82 4.83 6.63 -20.02
N ILE A 83 3.92 7.46 -19.51
CA ILE A 83 2.85 7.03 -18.60
C ILE A 83 1.44 7.02 -19.25
N LYS A 84 1.32 7.20 -20.56
CA LYS A 84 0.03 7.31 -21.27
C LYS A 84 -0.90 6.11 -21.12
N THR A 85 -0.37 4.96 -20.74
CA THR A 85 -1.16 3.75 -20.46
C THR A 85 -1.75 3.74 -19.06
N ILE A 86 -1.39 4.70 -18.20
CA ILE A 86 -1.87 4.84 -16.83
C ILE A 86 -3.11 5.74 -16.82
N GLY A 87 -4.16 5.30 -16.15
CA GLY A 87 -5.36 6.14 -15.97
C GLY A 87 -5.02 7.49 -15.35
N LEU A 88 -5.69 8.56 -15.79
CA LEU A 88 -5.48 9.94 -15.34
C LEU A 88 -4.05 10.47 -15.55
N PHE A 89 -3.36 9.95 -16.56
CA PHE A 89 -1.94 10.23 -16.80
C PHE A 89 -1.62 11.71 -16.96
N ASN A 90 -2.53 12.53 -17.49
CA ASN A 90 -2.33 13.97 -17.63
C ASN A 90 -2.12 14.64 -16.26
N ASN A 91 -3.07 14.43 -15.33
CA ASN A 91 -3.01 14.98 -13.98
C ASN A 91 -1.82 14.41 -13.19
N LYS A 92 -1.54 13.11 -13.36
CA LYS A 92 -0.41 12.45 -12.71
C LYS A 92 0.92 13.03 -13.18
N ALA A 93 1.09 13.29 -14.49
CA ALA A 93 2.31 13.93 -15.00
C ALA A 93 2.53 15.31 -14.39
N GLU A 94 1.50 16.15 -14.37
CA GLU A 94 1.58 17.48 -13.75
C GLU A 94 1.92 17.40 -12.25
N ASN A 95 1.27 16.48 -11.52
CA ASN A 95 1.52 16.28 -10.10
C ASN A 95 2.95 15.80 -9.84
N ILE A 96 3.46 14.86 -10.64
CA ILE A 96 4.84 14.35 -10.53
C ILE A 96 5.84 15.48 -10.75
N VAL A 97 5.68 16.29 -11.79
CA VAL A 97 6.60 17.42 -12.08
C VAL A 97 6.58 18.44 -10.92
N LYS A 98 5.40 18.80 -10.41
CA LYS A 98 5.27 19.69 -9.24
C LYS A 98 5.92 19.08 -7.99
N THR A 99 5.72 17.78 -7.74
CA THR A 99 6.35 17.06 -6.63
C THR A 99 7.88 17.10 -6.77
N CYS A 100 8.42 16.87 -7.96
CA CYS A 100 9.87 16.96 -8.21
C CYS A 100 10.41 18.37 -7.96
N ALA A 101 9.68 19.43 -8.35
CA ALA A 101 10.08 20.80 -8.06
C ALA A 101 10.17 21.04 -6.54
N ILE A 102 9.17 20.62 -5.78
CA ILE A 102 9.18 20.73 -4.31
C ILE A 102 10.35 19.93 -3.70
N LEU A 103 10.63 18.72 -4.21
CA LEU A 103 11.76 17.92 -3.73
C LEU A 103 13.09 18.64 -3.93
N VAL A 104 13.31 19.22 -5.11
CA VAL A 104 14.55 19.96 -5.42
C VAL A 104 14.66 21.21 -4.56
N GLU A 105 13.59 22.02 -4.47
CA GLU A 105 13.62 23.30 -3.77
C GLU A 105 13.73 23.15 -2.25
N LYS A 106 13.01 22.20 -1.66
CA LYS A 106 12.81 22.14 -0.20
C LYS A 106 13.50 20.97 0.49
N TYR A 107 13.82 19.91 -0.27
CA TYR A 107 14.26 18.64 0.33
C TYR A 107 15.58 18.11 -0.24
N ASN A 108 16.37 18.97 -0.95
CA ASN A 108 17.64 18.57 -1.58
C ASN A 108 17.49 17.27 -2.40
N SER A 109 16.41 17.18 -3.18
CA SER A 109 16.05 16.01 -4.01
C SER A 109 15.82 14.71 -3.24
N LYS A 110 15.67 14.75 -1.92
CA LYS A 110 15.37 13.57 -1.08
C LYS A 110 13.91 13.53 -0.74
N VAL A 111 13.34 12.32 -0.71
CA VAL A 111 11.97 12.10 -0.24
C VAL A 111 11.94 12.23 1.27
N PRO A 112 11.07 13.06 1.86
CA PRO A 112 10.95 13.18 3.31
C PRO A 112 10.28 11.95 3.93
N ASP A 113 10.57 11.69 5.20
CA ASP A 113 10.13 10.54 5.97
C ASP A 113 9.02 10.85 6.99
N THR A 114 8.34 12.01 6.82
CA THR A 114 7.20 12.39 7.65
C THR A 114 5.90 12.43 6.84
N ARG A 115 4.79 12.05 7.49
CA ARG A 115 3.47 12.04 6.83
C ARG A 115 3.06 13.43 6.38
N GLU A 116 3.29 14.43 7.22
CA GLU A 116 2.94 15.83 6.98
C GLU A 116 3.63 16.36 5.71
N ALA A 117 4.92 16.08 5.56
CA ALA A 117 5.67 16.47 4.38
C ALA A 117 5.17 15.72 3.12
N LEU A 118 4.96 14.40 3.23
CA LEU A 118 4.51 13.59 2.09
C LEU A 118 3.12 14.00 1.58
N VAL A 119 2.16 14.26 2.48
CA VAL A 119 0.80 14.67 2.05
C VAL A 119 0.74 16.09 1.49
N SER A 120 1.79 16.90 1.67
CA SER A 120 1.90 18.21 1.02
C SER A 120 2.20 18.11 -0.47
N PHE A 121 2.63 16.94 -0.96
CA PHE A 121 2.93 16.74 -2.38
C PHE A 121 1.67 16.56 -3.21
N PRO A 122 1.59 17.18 -4.40
CA PRO A 122 0.46 17.01 -5.30
C PRO A 122 0.21 15.53 -5.66
N GLY A 123 -1.01 15.07 -5.44
CA GLY A 123 -1.39 13.68 -5.71
C GLY A 123 -1.00 12.66 -4.63
N VAL A 124 -0.43 13.11 -3.50
CA VAL A 124 -0.09 12.26 -2.36
C VAL A 124 -1.11 12.47 -1.24
N GLY A 125 -2.02 11.51 -1.09
CA GLY A 125 -2.93 11.45 0.05
C GLY A 125 -2.38 10.61 1.21
N ARG A 126 -3.14 10.52 2.32
CA ARG A 126 -2.78 9.72 3.51
C ARG A 126 -2.37 8.28 3.17
N LYS A 127 -3.15 7.58 2.32
CA LYS A 127 -2.82 6.22 1.91
C LYS A 127 -1.47 6.14 1.21
N THR A 128 -1.21 7.03 0.25
CA THR A 128 0.06 7.08 -0.51
C THR A 128 1.23 7.35 0.43
N ALA A 129 1.09 8.33 1.34
CA ALA A 129 2.11 8.62 2.35
C ALA A 129 2.40 7.38 3.23
N ASN A 130 1.37 6.69 3.71
CA ASN A 130 1.54 5.49 4.53
C ASN A 130 2.26 4.35 3.78
N VAL A 131 2.01 4.15 2.47
CA VAL A 131 2.77 3.19 1.66
C VAL A 131 4.26 3.55 1.64
N ILE A 132 4.59 4.82 1.40
CA ILE A 132 5.98 5.28 1.34
C ILE A 132 6.66 5.13 2.68
N LEU A 133 6.02 5.57 3.77
CA LEU A 133 6.54 5.46 5.14
C LEU A 133 6.81 4.01 5.53
N ASN A 134 5.88 3.11 5.23
CA ASN A 134 6.05 1.70 5.55
C ASN A 134 7.13 1.05 4.68
N THR A 135 7.05 1.20 3.35
CA THR A 135 7.89 0.46 2.41
C THR A 135 9.33 1.00 2.36
N ALA A 136 9.51 2.32 2.24
CA ALA A 136 10.84 2.92 2.09
C ALA A 136 11.52 3.24 3.42
N PHE A 137 10.75 3.72 4.40
CA PHE A 137 11.30 4.19 5.67
C PHE A 137 11.12 3.20 6.82
N ARG A 138 10.52 2.03 6.56
CA ARG A 138 10.30 0.98 7.56
C ARG A 138 9.58 1.48 8.82
N GLN A 139 8.65 2.42 8.64
CA GLN A 139 7.81 2.91 9.72
C GLN A 139 6.53 2.07 9.84
N THR A 140 6.01 1.93 11.06
CA THR A 140 4.76 1.21 11.32
C THR A 140 3.57 2.03 10.85
N ALA A 141 3.29 2.02 9.56
CA ALA A 141 2.17 2.72 8.92
C ALA A 141 1.31 1.72 8.15
N MET A 142 -0.01 1.88 8.23
CA MET A 142 -0.99 1.05 7.52
C MET A 142 -1.66 1.85 6.40
N ALA A 143 -1.42 1.45 5.17
CA ALA A 143 -2.08 2.06 4.00
C ALA A 143 -3.34 1.28 3.64
N VAL A 144 -4.42 1.50 4.39
CA VAL A 144 -5.68 0.75 4.19
C VAL A 144 -6.29 1.07 2.83
N ASP A 145 -6.30 0.07 1.96
CA ASP A 145 -6.99 0.07 0.68
C ASP A 145 -8.22 -0.84 0.72
N THR A 146 -8.88 -1.05 -0.42
CA THR A 146 -10.06 -1.91 -0.51
C THR A 146 -9.76 -3.37 -0.16
N HIS A 147 -8.52 -3.85 -0.34
CA HIS A 147 -8.11 -5.20 0.01
C HIS A 147 -7.94 -5.36 1.52
N ILE A 148 -7.19 -4.44 2.14
CA ILE A 148 -6.96 -4.44 3.58
C ILE A 148 -8.28 -4.16 4.32
N PHE A 149 -9.07 -3.19 3.86
CA PHE A 149 -10.39 -2.91 4.44
C PHE A 149 -11.29 -4.15 4.44
N ARG A 150 -11.35 -4.85 3.30
CA ARG A 150 -12.16 -6.07 3.16
C ARG A 150 -11.68 -7.19 4.07
N ILE A 151 -10.37 -7.50 4.06
CA ILE A 151 -9.83 -8.59 4.87
C ILE A 151 -9.99 -8.32 6.35
N SER A 152 -9.73 -7.10 6.82
CA SER A 152 -9.85 -6.71 8.23
C SER A 152 -11.28 -6.91 8.75
N ASN A 153 -12.28 -6.51 7.95
CA ASN A 153 -13.68 -6.68 8.30
C ASN A 153 -14.15 -8.13 8.19
N ARG A 154 -13.77 -8.84 7.12
CA ARG A 154 -14.19 -10.25 6.92
C ARG A 154 -13.63 -11.18 7.98
N THR A 155 -12.36 -11.07 8.25
CA THR A 155 -11.70 -11.97 9.20
C THR A 155 -12.03 -11.66 10.65
N GLY A 156 -12.55 -10.46 10.95
CA GLY A 156 -12.68 -9.96 12.32
C GLY A 156 -11.37 -9.47 12.92
N LEU A 157 -10.30 -9.38 12.10
CA LEU A 157 -8.95 -9.02 12.56
C LEU A 157 -8.89 -7.61 13.18
N ALA A 158 -9.45 -6.63 12.46
CA ALA A 158 -9.54 -5.24 12.88
C ALA A 158 -10.72 -4.56 12.15
N PRO A 159 -11.97 -4.91 12.47
CA PRO A 159 -13.12 -4.37 11.76
C PRO A 159 -13.31 -2.89 12.03
N GLY A 160 -13.83 -2.15 11.05
CA GLY A 160 -14.12 -0.74 11.13
C GLY A 160 -15.10 -0.30 10.04
N LYS A 161 -15.80 0.81 10.26
CA LYS A 161 -16.83 1.35 9.36
C LYS A 161 -16.24 2.06 8.14
N ASN A 162 -15.02 2.54 8.27
CA ASN A 162 -14.30 3.26 7.22
C ASN A 162 -12.80 2.94 7.29
N VAL A 163 -12.06 3.40 6.29
CA VAL A 163 -10.62 3.10 6.14
C VAL A 163 -9.76 3.64 7.28
N LEU A 164 -10.14 4.80 7.86
CA LEU A 164 -9.41 5.40 8.97
C LEU A 164 -9.57 4.57 10.25
N GLU A 165 -10.79 4.17 10.56
CA GLU A 165 -11.08 3.31 11.72
C GLU A 165 -10.35 1.95 11.60
N VAL A 166 -10.33 1.35 10.41
CA VAL A 166 -9.56 0.12 10.17
C VAL A 166 -8.06 0.35 10.31
N GLU A 167 -7.53 1.49 9.84
CA GLU A 167 -6.12 1.86 10.03
C GLU A 167 -5.76 1.94 11.52
N GLU A 168 -6.55 2.68 12.31
CA GLU A 168 -6.36 2.85 13.75
C GLU A 168 -6.45 1.51 14.49
N ASN A 169 -7.47 0.72 14.19
CA ASN A 169 -7.65 -0.60 14.79
C ASN A 169 -6.52 -1.57 14.43
N LEU A 170 -6.00 -1.55 13.21
CA LEU A 170 -4.84 -2.36 12.84
C LEU A 170 -3.58 -1.94 13.61
N LEU A 171 -3.34 -0.64 13.75
CA LEU A 171 -2.20 -0.13 14.51
C LEU A 171 -2.28 -0.48 15.99
N GLU A 172 -3.48 -0.55 16.56
CA GLU A 172 -3.72 -0.93 17.96
C GLU A 172 -3.65 -2.44 18.19
N LEU A 173 -4.33 -3.22 17.32
CA LEU A 173 -4.63 -4.63 17.56
C LEU A 173 -3.57 -5.61 17.01
N VAL A 174 -2.79 -5.20 16.01
CA VAL A 174 -1.70 -6.04 15.47
C VAL A 174 -0.56 -6.11 16.49
N PRO A 175 -0.07 -7.31 16.87
CA PRO A 175 1.06 -7.41 17.77
C PRO A 175 2.28 -6.67 17.22
N ARG A 176 2.98 -5.93 18.07
CA ARG A 176 4.08 -5.01 17.68
C ARG A 176 5.15 -5.64 16.81
N GLU A 177 5.48 -6.91 17.06
CA GLU A 177 6.46 -7.67 16.29
C GLU A 177 6.08 -7.91 14.82
N PHE A 178 4.80 -7.73 14.44
CA PHE A 178 4.29 -7.91 13.08
C PHE A 178 3.91 -6.59 12.39
N LEU A 179 3.79 -5.48 13.14
CA LEU A 179 3.24 -4.22 12.63
C LEU A 179 3.94 -3.72 11.36
N LEU A 180 5.25 -3.87 11.30
CA LEU A 180 6.04 -3.37 10.19
C LEU A 180 5.69 -4.06 8.86
N ASP A 181 5.50 -5.36 8.90
CA ASP A 181 5.26 -6.18 7.71
C ASP A 181 3.77 -6.47 7.48
N ALA A 182 2.92 -6.17 8.47
CA ALA A 182 1.49 -6.45 8.44
C ALA A 182 0.78 -5.85 7.22
N HIS A 183 1.17 -4.63 6.81
CA HIS A 183 0.62 -3.99 5.62
C HIS A 183 0.77 -4.86 4.38
N HIS A 184 1.98 -5.37 4.13
CA HIS A 184 2.27 -6.18 2.94
C HIS A 184 1.61 -7.55 3.01
N TRP A 185 1.61 -8.22 4.16
CA TRP A 185 0.90 -9.51 4.30
C TRP A 185 -0.60 -9.34 4.02
N LEU A 186 -1.23 -8.33 4.60
CA LEU A 186 -2.66 -8.12 4.46
C LEU A 186 -3.06 -7.74 3.03
N ILE A 187 -2.29 -6.88 2.37
CA ILE A 187 -2.59 -6.50 0.98
C ILE A 187 -2.44 -7.68 0.03
N LEU A 188 -1.35 -8.46 0.15
CA LEU A 188 -1.11 -9.65 -0.68
C LEU A 188 -2.17 -10.72 -0.44
N HIS A 189 -2.49 -11.02 0.82
CA HIS A 189 -3.55 -11.97 1.15
C HIS A 189 -4.92 -11.51 0.63
N GLY A 190 -5.23 -10.22 0.73
CA GLY A 190 -6.45 -9.63 0.18
C GLY A 190 -6.52 -9.65 -1.35
N ARG A 191 -5.38 -9.55 -2.04
CA ARG A 191 -5.29 -9.61 -3.51
C ARG A 191 -5.47 -11.02 -4.06
N TYR A 192 -4.88 -12.01 -3.42
CA TYR A 192 -4.73 -13.33 -4.01
C TYR A 192 -5.60 -14.42 -3.39
N ILE A 193 -5.91 -14.31 -2.11
CA ILE A 193 -6.69 -15.33 -1.35
C ILE A 193 -8.06 -14.79 -0.98
N CYS A 194 -8.12 -13.76 -0.12
CA CYS A 194 -9.38 -13.18 0.33
C CYS A 194 -9.93 -12.17 -0.68
N ILE A 195 -10.10 -12.60 -1.93
CA ILE A 195 -10.59 -11.76 -3.03
C ILE A 195 -12.04 -11.31 -2.84
N ALA A 196 -12.50 -10.29 -3.58
CA ALA A 196 -13.82 -9.67 -3.35
C ALA A 196 -14.97 -10.63 -3.61
N ARG A 197 -14.95 -11.30 -4.76
CA ARG A 197 -15.96 -12.29 -5.16
C ARG A 197 -15.36 -13.68 -5.07
N LYS A 198 -16.09 -14.64 -4.42
CA LYS A 198 -15.66 -16.04 -4.25
C LYS A 198 -14.24 -16.14 -3.66
N PRO A 199 -14.02 -15.71 -2.39
CA PRO A 199 -12.73 -15.83 -1.74
C PRO A 199 -12.27 -17.28 -1.72
N ARG A 200 -10.96 -17.53 -1.84
CA ARG A 200 -10.37 -18.87 -1.87
C ARG A 200 -10.18 -19.43 -0.46
N CYS A 201 -11.30 -19.65 0.26
CA CYS A 201 -11.23 -20.06 1.67
C CYS A 201 -10.57 -21.42 1.86
N GLY A 202 -10.78 -22.38 0.95
CA GLY A 202 -10.14 -23.70 1.02
C GLY A 202 -8.60 -23.67 0.84
N GLU A 203 -8.04 -22.60 0.25
CA GLU A 203 -6.59 -22.39 0.13
C GLU A 203 -6.05 -21.46 1.22
N CYS A 204 -6.92 -20.94 2.11
CA CYS A 204 -6.56 -19.88 3.03
C CYS A 204 -5.89 -20.44 4.29
N ILE A 205 -4.63 -20.07 4.49
CA ILE A 205 -3.82 -20.53 5.64
C ILE A 205 -4.32 -20.04 7.00
N ILE A 206 -5.30 -19.12 7.03
CA ILE A 206 -5.91 -18.60 8.26
C ILE A 206 -7.42 -18.90 8.32
N GLU A 207 -7.89 -19.86 7.53
CA GLU A 207 -9.32 -20.16 7.39
C GLU A 207 -9.99 -20.52 8.72
N ASP A 208 -9.35 -21.39 9.51
CA ASP A 208 -9.81 -21.84 10.82
C ASP A 208 -9.80 -20.75 11.91
N LEU A 209 -9.03 -19.68 11.72
CA LEU A 209 -8.95 -18.53 12.63
C LEU A 209 -9.87 -17.37 12.18
N CYS A 210 -10.37 -17.42 10.95
CA CYS A 210 -11.18 -16.39 10.33
C CYS A 210 -12.63 -16.41 10.84
N GLU A 211 -13.17 -15.25 11.21
CA GLU A 211 -14.53 -15.09 11.72
C GLU A 211 -15.58 -14.79 10.63
N TYR A 212 -15.25 -15.03 9.37
CA TYR A 212 -16.17 -14.86 8.24
C TYR A 212 -17.14 -16.04 8.14
N ASP A 213 -18.44 -15.77 8.27
CA ASP A 213 -19.47 -16.82 8.31
C ASP A 213 -19.76 -17.43 6.92
N SER A 214 -19.62 -16.63 5.83
CA SER A 214 -19.93 -17.08 4.46
C SER A 214 -18.69 -17.58 3.71
N LYS A 215 -17.93 -18.48 4.33
CA LYS A 215 -16.75 -19.08 3.70
C LYS A 215 -17.14 -19.89 2.47
N THR A 216 -16.34 -19.77 1.41
CA THR A 216 -16.53 -20.62 0.22
C THR A 216 -15.89 -21.98 0.46
N THR A 217 -16.69 -23.03 0.39
CA THR A 217 -16.18 -24.40 0.33
C THR A 217 -15.64 -24.67 -1.07
N THR A 218 -14.42 -25.21 -1.15
CA THR A 218 -13.91 -25.84 -2.38
C THR A 218 -14.70 -27.13 -2.57
N ASN A 219 -15.60 -27.19 -3.56
CA ASN A 219 -16.08 -28.46 -4.08
C ASN A 219 -14.98 -29.09 -4.92
#